data_df6dceb420b30d20af97cb67ac4f2cee
#
_entry.id   df6dceb420b30d20af97cb67ac4f2cee
#
_cell.length_a   1.000
_cell.length_b   1.000
_cell.length_c   1.000
_cell.angle_alpha   90.00
_cell.angle_beta   90.00
_cell.angle_gamma   90.00
#
_symmetry.space_group_name_H-M   'P 1'
#
loop_
_entity.id
_entity.type
_entity.pdbx_description
1 polymer ?
#
loop_
_entity_poly.entity_id
_entity_poly.type
_entity_poly.pdbx_seq_one_letter_code
_entity_poly.pdbx_strand_id
1 'polypeptide(L)'
;MGYTYDAENFKEIFEKNFTWLNGFMRNVRRFPDKTAMIDPLAEQSWTYTELNETCNRLANALQNDGIGKNDVVLFQLLNSPQFAFCYIAPQKLGAIDSPANFNLAPGETARLLDHNRPKAYIYDCEIKETAHKALELCEYKPPIILAVDYRGERPALPEGHIFFDDYIKDSSTADPVMKEEPNLYDEVTRLYTSGTTGLPKSVPLNNVNEVLSAHDVIMHFPLCPLDITMNMSPWFHRGGLHSGGLTPTFYVGGTCVVLRVFSTKLCMEYTEKYGVTFLIGSPSALN
;
A
#
# COMPACT_ATOMS: atom_id res chain seq x y z
N MET A 1 4.24 11.26 -44.55
CA MET A 1 2.95 10.81 -43.99
C MET A 1 2.59 11.78 -42.88
N GLY A 2 1.51 12.56 -43.05
CA GLY A 2 1.03 13.46 -42.03
C GLY A 2 0.41 12.62 -40.89
N TYR A 3 0.86 12.84 -39.65
CA TYR A 3 0.19 12.30 -38.48
C TYR A 3 -1.18 12.95 -38.39
N THR A 4 -2.24 12.15 -38.52
CA THR A 4 -3.59 12.60 -38.22
C THR A 4 -3.85 12.30 -36.74
N TYR A 5 -4.14 13.32 -35.94
CA TYR A 5 -4.54 13.15 -34.54
C TYR A 5 -5.87 12.41 -34.48
N ASP A 6 -5.87 11.26 -33.82
CA ASP A 6 -7.07 10.46 -33.57
C ASP A 6 -7.42 10.57 -32.08
N ALA A 7 -8.46 11.33 -31.78
CA ALA A 7 -8.88 11.62 -30.42
C ALA A 7 -9.40 10.39 -29.68
N GLU A 8 -10.09 9.45 -30.39
CA GLU A 8 -10.64 8.25 -29.78
C GLU A 8 -9.54 7.27 -29.42
N ASN A 9 -8.60 7.04 -30.34
CA ASN A 9 -7.43 6.20 -30.06
C ASN A 9 -6.56 6.80 -28.95
N PHE A 10 -6.36 8.13 -28.96
CA PHE A 10 -5.63 8.80 -27.87
C PHE A 10 -6.33 8.59 -26.53
N LYS A 11 -7.65 8.77 -26.47
CA LYS A 11 -8.45 8.57 -25.25
C LYS A 11 -8.31 7.14 -24.73
N GLU A 12 -8.44 6.15 -25.61
CA GLU A 12 -8.32 4.74 -25.22
C GLU A 12 -6.92 4.44 -24.64
N ILE A 13 -5.87 4.87 -25.31
CA ILE A 13 -4.49 4.70 -24.83
C ILE A 13 -4.27 5.42 -23.51
N PHE A 14 -4.78 6.65 -23.36
CA PHE A 14 -4.63 7.44 -22.16
C PHE A 14 -5.36 6.78 -20.98
N GLU A 15 -6.60 6.35 -21.17
CA GLU A 15 -7.43 5.74 -20.11
C GLU A 15 -6.82 4.44 -19.56
N LYS A 16 -6.10 3.68 -20.38
CA LYS A 16 -5.40 2.47 -19.94
C LYS A 16 -4.05 2.75 -19.23
N ASN A 17 -3.38 3.82 -19.60
CA ASN A 17 -1.99 4.05 -19.19
C ASN A 17 -1.82 5.12 -18.10
N PHE A 18 -2.78 5.99 -17.89
CA PHE A 18 -2.72 7.04 -16.87
C PHE A 18 -3.12 6.48 -15.50
N THR A 19 -2.30 5.57 -14.99
CA THR A 19 -2.48 4.91 -13.70
C THR A 19 -1.30 5.17 -12.78
N TRP A 20 -1.55 5.15 -11.47
CA TRP A 20 -0.49 5.30 -10.47
C TRP A 20 0.55 4.17 -10.61
N LEU A 21 0.10 2.94 -10.82
CA LEU A 21 0.96 1.77 -11.03
C LEU A 21 1.93 1.99 -12.19
N ASN A 22 1.46 2.55 -13.32
CA ASN A 22 2.34 2.85 -14.45
C ASN A 22 3.39 3.92 -14.10
N GLY A 23 3.04 4.88 -13.24
CA GLY A 23 3.99 5.85 -12.69
C GLY A 23 5.09 5.17 -11.86
N PHE A 24 4.72 4.27 -10.97
CA PHE A 24 5.65 3.44 -10.21
C PHE A 24 6.53 2.57 -11.12
N MET A 25 5.94 1.81 -12.04
CA MET A 25 6.66 0.93 -12.98
C MET A 25 7.61 1.70 -13.91
N ARG A 26 7.27 2.95 -14.25
CA ARG A 26 8.21 3.85 -14.97
C ARG A 26 9.47 4.06 -14.14
N ASN A 27 9.36 4.25 -12.84
CA ASN A 27 10.50 4.48 -11.95
C ASN A 27 11.28 3.19 -11.66
N VAL A 28 10.65 2.04 -11.60
CA VAL A 28 11.33 0.72 -11.60
C VAL A 28 12.27 0.60 -12.81
N ARG A 29 11.81 1.00 -14.00
CA ARG A 29 12.64 0.97 -15.22
C ARG A 29 13.71 2.07 -15.28
N ARG A 30 13.42 3.27 -14.74
CA ARG A 30 14.35 4.42 -14.79
C ARG A 30 15.44 4.35 -13.75
N PHE A 31 15.15 3.81 -12.60
CA PHE A 31 16.00 3.82 -11.40
C PHE A 31 16.09 2.44 -10.74
N PRO A 32 16.40 1.35 -11.49
CA PRO A 32 16.30 -0.01 -10.97
C PRO A 32 17.10 -0.24 -9.69
N ASP A 33 18.32 0.31 -9.63
CA ASP A 33 19.27 0.11 -8.53
C ASP A 33 19.19 1.20 -7.44
N LYS A 34 18.30 2.20 -7.63
CA LYS A 34 18.11 3.25 -6.64
C LYS A 34 17.31 2.72 -5.46
N THR A 35 17.70 3.09 -4.24
CA THR A 35 16.92 2.81 -3.04
C THR A 35 15.54 3.47 -3.13
N ALA A 36 14.49 2.65 -3.09
CA ALA A 36 13.11 3.08 -3.07
C ALA A 36 12.59 3.22 -1.64
N MET A 37 13.00 2.31 -0.74
CA MET A 37 12.50 2.27 0.62
C MET A 37 13.62 1.87 1.59
N ILE A 38 13.59 2.49 2.77
CA ILE A 38 14.49 2.18 3.89
C ILE A 38 13.62 1.90 5.12
N ASP A 39 13.83 0.76 5.76
CA ASP A 39 13.27 0.45 7.08
C ASP A 39 14.39 0.51 8.13
N PRO A 40 14.49 1.61 8.89
CA PRO A 40 15.55 1.79 9.87
C PRO A 40 15.49 0.81 11.04
N LEU A 41 14.29 0.38 11.41
CA LEU A 41 14.09 -0.48 12.59
C LEU A 41 14.47 -1.93 12.28
N ALA A 42 14.20 -2.41 11.09
CA ALA A 42 14.62 -3.73 10.62
C ALA A 42 16.02 -3.72 9.99
N GLU A 43 16.66 -2.54 9.86
CA GLU A 43 17.96 -2.35 9.20
C GLU A 43 17.98 -2.90 7.76
N GLN A 44 16.87 -2.73 7.04
CA GLN A 44 16.69 -3.22 5.68
C GLN A 44 16.40 -2.07 4.71
N SER A 45 16.72 -2.31 3.45
CA SER A 45 16.37 -1.38 2.36
C SER A 45 16.05 -2.17 1.10
N TRP A 46 15.28 -1.54 0.22
CA TRP A 46 14.89 -2.10 -1.07
C TRP A 46 15.23 -1.09 -2.17
N THR A 47 15.88 -1.55 -3.21
CA THR A 47 15.94 -0.85 -4.49
C THR A 47 14.56 -0.87 -5.16
N TYR A 48 14.36 -0.08 -6.22
CA TYR A 48 13.12 -0.14 -7.00
C TYR A 48 12.89 -1.53 -7.62
N THR A 49 13.96 -2.22 -8.03
CA THR A 49 13.89 -3.61 -8.51
C THR A 49 13.44 -4.56 -7.41
N GLU A 50 14.09 -4.55 -6.26
CA GLU A 50 13.78 -5.45 -5.14
C GLU A 50 12.38 -5.20 -4.56
N LEU A 51 11.96 -3.92 -4.47
CA LEU A 51 10.59 -3.55 -4.09
C LEU A 51 9.58 -4.13 -5.09
N ASN A 52 9.83 -3.96 -6.39
CA ASN A 52 8.96 -4.50 -7.44
C ASN A 52 8.89 -6.03 -7.40
N GLU A 53 10.03 -6.71 -7.27
CA GLU A 53 10.10 -8.17 -7.18
C GLU A 53 9.35 -8.73 -5.96
N THR A 54 9.46 -8.06 -4.81
CA THR A 54 8.71 -8.46 -3.61
C THR A 54 7.21 -8.25 -3.79
N CYS A 55 6.79 -7.13 -4.41
CA CYS A 55 5.40 -6.91 -4.78
C CYS A 55 4.91 -7.95 -5.79
N ASN A 56 5.75 -8.36 -6.74
CA ASN A 56 5.43 -9.42 -7.70
C ASN A 56 5.22 -10.77 -7.03
N ARG A 57 6.06 -11.13 -6.04
CA ARG A 57 5.85 -12.36 -5.26
C ARG A 57 4.47 -12.37 -4.59
N LEU A 58 4.10 -11.28 -3.92
CA LEU A 58 2.78 -11.17 -3.30
C LEU A 58 1.66 -11.21 -4.35
N ALA A 59 1.79 -10.47 -5.45
CA ALA A 59 0.79 -10.45 -6.51
C ALA A 59 0.60 -11.84 -7.14
N ASN A 60 1.69 -12.54 -7.46
CA ASN A 60 1.61 -13.90 -8.03
C ASN A 60 1.00 -14.91 -7.05
N ALA A 61 1.33 -14.83 -5.75
CA ALA A 61 0.70 -15.66 -4.72
C ALA A 61 -0.81 -15.43 -4.66
N LEU A 62 -1.23 -14.17 -4.58
CA LEU A 62 -2.64 -13.77 -4.57
C LEU A 62 -3.36 -14.20 -5.85
N GLN A 63 -2.72 -14.07 -7.02
CA GLN A 63 -3.29 -14.47 -8.30
C GLN A 63 -3.49 -15.99 -8.39
N ASN A 64 -2.55 -16.77 -7.87
CA ASN A 64 -2.64 -18.24 -7.82
C ASN A 64 -3.83 -18.68 -6.96
N ASP A 65 -4.17 -17.93 -5.90
CA ASP A 65 -5.33 -18.17 -5.05
C ASP A 65 -6.61 -17.49 -5.57
N GLY A 66 -6.60 -17.02 -6.82
CA GLY A 66 -7.78 -16.55 -7.54
C GLY A 66 -8.17 -15.09 -7.27
N ILE A 67 -7.26 -14.26 -6.75
CA ILE A 67 -7.47 -12.82 -6.66
C ILE A 67 -7.22 -12.16 -8.01
N GLY A 68 -8.12 -11.28 -8.40
CA GLY A 68 -8.07 -10.52 -9.65
C GLY A 68 -8.85 -9.21 -9.58
N LYS A 69 -9.26 -8.70 -10.73
CA LYS A 69 -9.91 -7.40 -10.86
C LYS A 69 -11.12 -7.26 -9.93
N ASN A 70 -11.20 -6.12 -9.25
CA ASN A 70 -12.25 -5.74 -8.29
C ASN A 70 -12.29 -6.57 -6.98
N ASP A 71 -11.42 -7.55 -6.79
CA ASP A 71 -11.32 -8.24 -5.51
C ASP A 71 -10.65 -7.35 -4.47
N VAL A 72 -11.12 -7.42 -3.24
CA VAL A 72 -10.59 -6.59 -2.14
C VAL A 72 -9.52 -7.36 -1.37
N VAL A 73 -8.36 -6.74 -1.21
CA VAL A 73 -7.30 -7.15 -0.28
C VAL A 73 -7.27 -6.16 0.87
N LEU A 74 -7.86 -6.53 2.00
CA LEU A 74 -7.92 -5.69 3.20
C LEU A 74 -6.72 -5.96 4.09
N PHE A 75 -6.05 -4.89 4.55
CA PHE A 75 -4.91 -5.05 5.45
C PHE A 75 -4.92 -4.02 6.59
N GLN A 76 -4.61 -4.50 7.79
CA GLN A 76 -4.45 -3.72 9.01
C GLN A 76 -3.01 -3.84 9.50
N LEU A 77 -2.15 -2.95 8.99
CA LEU A 77 -0.72 -2.96 9.26
C LEU A 77 -0.27 -1.61 9.81
N LEU A 78 0.68 -1.65 10.72
CA LEU A 78 1.46 -0.46 11.04
C LEU A 78 2.32 -0.09 9.81
N ASN A 79 2.87 1.14 9.80
CA ASN A 79 3.78 1.54 8.73
C ASN A 79 4.96 0.55 8.67
N SER A 80 5.11 -0.12 7.54
CA SER A 80 6.11 -1.17 7.35
C SER A 80 6.35 -1.42 5.86
N PRO A 81 7.43 -2.11 5.49
CA PRO A 81 7.62 -2.56 4.12
C PRO A 81 6.45 -3.39 3.60
N GLN A 82 5.90 -4.26 4.44
CA GLN A 82 4.75 -5.10 4.08
C GLN A 82 3.51 -4.27 3.76
N PHE A 83 3.33 -3.11 4.40
CA PHE A 83 2.27 -2.17 4.01
C PHE A 83 2.46 -1.71 2.56
N ALA A 84 3.67 -1.32 2.17
CA ALA A 84 3.97 -0.91 0.80
C ALA A 84 3.73 -2.04 -0.20
N PHE A 85 4.10 -3.28 0.14
CA PHE A 85 3.83 -4.46 -0.70
C PHE A 85 2.32 -4.68 -0.86
N CYS A 86 1.54 -4.58 0.23
CA CYS A 86 0.08 -4.71 0.20
C CYS A 86 -0.63 -3.56 -0.52
N TYR A 87 -0.02 -2.38 -0.61
CA TYR A 87 -0.52 -1.26 -1.40
C TYR A 87 -0.28 -1.45 -2.91
N ILE A 88 0.88 -2.01 -3.30
CA ILE A 88 1.28 -2.10 -4.71
C ILE A 88 0.79 -3.40 -5.36
N ALA A 89 0.93 -4.54 -4.68
CA ALA A 89 0.69 -5.86 -5.29
C ALA A 89 -0.74 -6.07 -5.79
N PRO A 90 -1.81 -5.70 -5.06
CA PRO A 90 -3.17 -5.82 -5.56
C PRO A 90 -3.41 -5.03 -6.84
N GLN A 91 -2.85 -3.82 -6.96
CA GLN A 91 -2.99 -2.99 -8.16
C GLN A 91 -2.40 -3.66 -9.41
N LYS A 92 -1.37 -4.51 -9.27
CA LYS A 92 -0.81 -5.30 -10.38
C LYS A 92 -1.79 -6.36 -10.93
N LEU A 93 -2.86 -6.66 -10.19
CA LEU A 93 -3.90 -7.61 -10.56
C LEU A 93 -5.23 -6.94 -10.94
N GLY A 94 -5.30 -5.59 -10.85
CA GLY A 94 -6.54 -4.85 -10.92
C GLY A 94 -7.45 -5.07 -9.69
N ALA A 95 -6.90 -5.62 -8.63
CA ALA A 95 -7.56 -5.77 -7.33
C ALA A 95 -7.45 -4.46 -6.52
N ILE A 96 -8.30 -4.34 -5.52
CA ILE A 96 -8.43 -3.15 -4.68
C ILE A 96 -7.57 -3.35 -3.43
N ASP A 97 -6.56 -2.51 -3.25
CA ASP A 97 -5.86 -2.40 -1.98
C ASP A 97 -6.72 -1.64 -0.97
N SER A 98 -6.81 -2.14 0.27
CA SER A 98 -7.73 -1.59 1.25
C SER A 98 -7.08 -1.50 2.63
N PRO A 99 -6.27 -0.44 2.87
CA PRO A 99 -5.65 -0.21 4.16
C PRO A 99 -6.69 0.21 5.20
N ALA A 100 -6.72 -0.50 6.32
CA ALA A 100 -7.62 -0.23 7.43
C ALA A 100 -6.87 0.23 8.69
N ASN A 101 -7.54 1.02 9.51
CA ASN A 101 -6.97 1.52 10.76
C ASN A 101 -6.67 0.35 11.72
N PHE A 102 -5.41 0.22 12.10
CA PHE A 102 -4.96 -0.82 13.03
C PHE A 102 -5.42 -0.59 14.48
N ASN A 103 -5.95 0.60 14.82
CA ASN A 103 -6.49 0.91 16.15
C ASN A 103 -8.00 0.61 16.28
N LEU A 104 -8.65 0.04 15.26
CA LEU A 104 -10.05 -0.35 15.36
C LEU A 104 -10.26 -1.41 16.45
N ALA A 105 -11.37 -1.30 17.18
CA ALA A 105 -11.77 -2.34 18.11
C ALA A 105 -12.19 -3.62 17.35
N PRO A 106 -12.14 -4.82 17.99
CA PRO A 106 -12.48 -6.08 17.33
C PRO A 106 -13.85 -6.08 16.63
N GLY A 107 -14.88 -5.51 17.27
CA GLY A 107 -16.22 -5.41 16.69
C GLY A 107 -16.32 -4.45 15.51
N GLU A 108 -15.45 -3.42 15.42
CA GLU A 108 -15.37 -2.52 14.27
C GLU A 108 -14.68 -3.22 13.11
N THR A 109 -13.60 -3.93 13.38
CA THR A 109 -12.88 -4.73 12.37
C THR A 109 -13.78 -5.86 11.84
N ALA A 110 -14.55 -6.54 12.69
CA ALA A 110 -15.50 -7.56 12.27
C ALA A 110 -16.53 -6.99 11.27
N ARG A 111 -17.14 -5.84 11.60
CA ARG A 111 -18.09 -5.17 10.69
C ARG A 111 -17.44 -4.74 9.38
N LEU A 112 -16.16 -4.34 9.44
CA LEU A 112 -15.40 -3.99 8.24
C LEU A 112 -15.20 -5.21 7.32
N LEU A 113 -14.88 -6.37 7.90
CA LEU A 113 -14.77 -7.65 7.18
C LEU A 113 -16.10 -8.06 6.56
N ASP A 114 -17.20 -7.98 7.30
CA ASP A 114 -18.53 -8.34 6.84
C ASP A 114 -19.01 -7.44 5.69
N HIS A 115 -18.72 -6.15 5.80
CA HIS A 115 -19.13 -5.17 4.79
C HIS A 115 -18.33 -5.27 3.49
N ASN A 116 -17.00 -5.40 3.58
CA ASN A 116 -16.12 -5.40 2.41
C ASN A 116 -15.93 -6.78 1.78
N ARG A 117 -16.18 -7.85 2.54
CA ARG A 117 -16.01 -9.25 2.12
C ARG A 117 -14.68 -9.48 1.37
N PRO A 118 -13.53 -9.10 1.98
CA PRO A 118 -12.25 -9.18 1.29
C PRO A 118 -11.87 -10.62 1.01
N LYS A 119 -11.27 -10.88 -0.17
CA LYS A 119 -10.72 -12.21 -0.48
C LYS A 119 -9.45 -12.50 0.29
N ALA A 120 -8.69 -11.47 0.68
CA ALA A 120 -7.56 -11.61 1.59
C ALA A 120 -7.67 -10.58 2.73
N TYR A 121 -7.39 -11.04 3.94
CA TYR A 121 -7.20 -10.20 5.12
C TYR A 121 -5.79 -10.38 5.65
N ILE A 122 -5.05 -9.28 5.76
CA ILE A 122 -3.65 -9.26 6.18
C ILE A 122 -3.54 -8.41 7.43
N TYR A 123 -3.04 -8.95 8.53
CA TYR A 123 -2.91 -8.23 9.79
C TYR A 123 -1.49 -8.26 10.35
N ASP A 124 -1.14 -7.23 11.10
CA ASP A 124 0.14 -7.14 11.83
C ASP A 124 0.05 -7.98 13.12
N CYS A 125 1.08 -8.77 13.42
CA CYS A 125 1.13 -9.56 14.65
C CYS A 125 1.09 -8.70 15.93
N GLU A 126 1.41 -7.41 15.86
CA GLU A 126 1.28 -6.50 17.01
C GLU A 126 -0.20 -6.24 17.38
N ILE A 127 -1.14 -6.47 16.46
CA ILE A 127 -2.59 -6.36 16.71
C ILE A 127 -3.30 -7.70 16.64
N LYS A 128 -2.58 -8.83 16.75
CA LYS A 128 -3.13 -10.18 16.56
C LYS A 128 -4.35 -10.48 17.43
N GLU A 129 -4.36 -10.02 18.69
CA GLU A 129 -5.50 -10.23 19.61
C GLU A 129 -6.79 -9.59 19.07
N THR A 130 -6.66 -8.36 18.55
CA THR A 130 -7.78 -7.65 17.91
C THR A 130 -8.23 -8.34 16.63
N ALA A 131 -7.28 -8.75 15.78
CA ALA A 131 -7.57 -9.42 14.51
C ALA A 131 -8.25 -10.79 14.73
N HIS A 132 -7.72 -11.60 15.65
CA HIS A 132 -8.31 -12.91 15.97
C HIS A 132 -9.73 -12.75 16.52
N LYS A 133 -9.91 -11.82 17.45
CA LYS A 133 -11.24 -11.56 18.03
C LYS A 133 -12.24 -11.04 16.98
N ALA A 134 -11.78 -10.21 16.05
CA ALA A 134 -12.60 -9.74 14.94
C ALA A 134 -13.03 -10.89 14.04
N LEU A 135 -12.10 -11.80 13.70
CA LEU A 135 -12.37 -13.00 12.92
C LEU A 135 -13.33 -13.98 13.62
N GLU A 136 -13.34 -14.04 14.95
CA GLU A 136 -14.36 -14.80 15.68
C GLU A 136 -15.75 -14.16 15.55
N LEU A 137 -15.83 -12.82 15.63
CA LEU A 137 -17.07 -12.05 15.65
C LEU A 137 -17.72 -11.86 14.28
N CYS A 138 -16.94 -11.79 13.19
CA CYS A 138 -17.48 -11.53 11.86
C CYS A 138 -18.21 -12.76 11.30
N GLU A 139 -19.26 -12.49 10.51
CA GLU A 139 -20.02 -13.53 9.79
C GLU A 139 -19.26 -14.03 8.57
N TYR A 140 -18.67 -13.10 7.81
CA TYR A 140 -17.85 -13.40 6.63
C TYR A 140 -16.43 -13.77 7.02
N LYS A 141 -15.95 -14.93 6.54
CA LYS A 141 -14.56 -15.36 6.73
C LYS A 141 -13.75 -15.17 5.46
N PRO A 142 -12.72 -14.31 5.47
CA PRO A 142 -11.83 -14.17 4.32
C PRO A 142 -11.17 -15.52 3.98
N PRO A 143 -11.15 -15.93 2.70
CA PRO A 143 -10.51 -17.20 2.30
C PRO A 143 -9.01 -17.23 2.57
N ILE A 144 -8.33 -16.09 2.50
CA ILE A 144 -6.89 -15.94 2.72
C ILE A 144 -6.70 -15.04 3.94
N ILE A 145 -5.98 -15.55 4.96
CA ILE A 145 -5.67 -14.79 6.17
C ILE A 145 -4.17 -14.85 6.41
N LEU A 146 -3.51 -13.67 6.32
CA LEU A 146 -2.07 -13.56 6.46
C LEU A 146 -1.69 -12.76 7.69
N ALA A 147 -0.66 -13.24 8.42
CA ALA A 147 -0.08 -12.58 9.58
C ALA A 147 1.29 -12.00 9.23
N VAL A 148 1.48 -10.70 9.37
CA VAL A 148 2.77 -10.04 9.22
C VAL A 148 3.52 -10.08 10.54
N ASP A 149 4.56 -10.88 10.62
CA ASP A 149 5.45 -10.95 11.77
C ASP A 149 6.66 -10.03 11.57
N TYR A 150 6.44 -8.75 11.81
CA TYR A 150 7.47 -7.73 11.61
C TYR A 150 8.70 -7.94 12.49
N ARG A 151 8.55 -8.54 13.68
CA ARG A 151 9.65 -8.75 14.64
C ARG A 151 10.36 -10.08 14.47
N GLY A 152 9.85 -10.99 13.65
CA GLY A 152 10.42 -12.33 13.47
C GLY A 152 10.24 -13.24 14.69
N GLU A 153 9.28 -12.98 15.56
CA GLU A 153 9.04 -13.72 16.81
C GLU A 153 8.31 -15.05 16.59
N ARG A 154 7.72 -15.22 15.42
CA ARG A 154 6.94 -16.41 15.01
C ARG A 154 5.92 -16.87 16.06
N PRO A 155 4.99 -16.00 16.51
CA PRO A 155 3.97 -16.39 17.46
C PRO A 155 3.07 -17.50 16.92
N ALA A 156 2.47 -18.31 17.80
CA ALA A 156 1.50 -19.30 17.35
C ALA A 156 0.32 -18.62 16.63
N LEU A 157 -0.04 -19.15 15.46
CA LEU A 157 -1.16 -18.67 14.67
C LEU A 157 -2.37 -19.62 14.82
N PRO A 158 -3.61 -19.09 14.73
CA PRO A 158 -4.81 -19.91 14.60
C PRO A 158 -4.76 -20.78 13.31
N GLU A 159 -5.54 -21.84 13.30
CA GLU A 159 -5.69 -22.69 12.12
C GLU A 159 -6.18 -21.87 10.91
N GLY A 160 -5.59 -22.11 9.75
CA GLY A 160 -5.90 -21.40 8.51
C GLY A 160 -5.20 -20.06 8.33
N HIS A 161 -4.47 -19.56 9.33
CA HIS A 161 -3.64 -18.37 9.19
C HIS A 161 -2.23 -18.75 8.73
N ILE A 162 -1.64 -17.93 7.84
CA ILE A 162 -0.33 -18.17 7.26
C ILE A 162 0.55 -16.94 7.51
N PHE A 163 1.83 -17.13 7.83
CA PHE A 163 2.75 -16.00 7.88
C PHE A 163 2.95 -15.40 6.49
N PHE A 164 2.94 -14.08 6.41
CA PHE A 164 3.09 -13.34 5.15
C PHE A 164 4.32 -13.79 4.35
N ASP A 165 5.48 -13.91 5.02
CA ASP A 165 6.73 -14.30 4.36
C ASP A 165 6.68 -15.74 3.84
N ASP A 166 6.04 -16.66 4.57
CA ASP A 166 5.86 -18.04 4.12
C ASP A 166 4.91 -18.14 2.92
N TYR A 167 3.91 -17.25 2.88
CA TYR A 167 2.94 -17.22 1.78
C TYR A 167 3.58 -16.79 0.45
N ILE A 168 4.52 -15.84 0.48
CA ILE A 168 5.11 -15.28 -0.74
C ILE A 168 6.44 -15.92 -1.17
N LYS A 169 7.11 -16.68 -0.29
CA LYS A 169 8.52 -17.10 -0.45
C LYS A 169 8.83 -17.85 -1.75
N ASP A 170 7.93 -18.70 -2.20
CA ASP A 170 8.10 -19.58 -3.38
C ASP A 170 7.43 -19.01 -4.63
N SER A 171 6.85 -17.81 -4.56
CA SER A 171 6.15 -17.17 -5.67
C SER A 171 7.12 -16.47 -6.63
N SER A 172 6.72 -16.37 -7.89
CA SER A 172 7.51 -15.75 -8.95
C SER A 172 7.78 -14.27 -8.69
N THR A 173 8.99 -13.80 -9.03
CA THR A 173 9.37 -12.38 -9.05
C THR A 173 9.05 -11.69 -10.37
N ALA A 174 8.63 -12.43 -11.40
CA ALA A 174 8.20 -11.85 -12.66
C ALA A 174 6.92 -11.04 -12.50
N ASP A 175 6.75 -9.99 -13.30
CA ASP A 175 5.51 -9.22 -13.30
C ASP A 175 4.31 -10.15 -13.58
N PRO A 176 3.25 -10.11 -12.75
CA PRO A 176 2.07 -10.92 -12.99
C PRO A 176 1.36 -10.48 -14.28
N VAL A 177 0.68 -11.42 -14.91
CA VAL A 177 -0.12 -11.11 -16.09
C VAL A 177 -1.51 -10.68 -15.64
N MET A 178 -1.82 -9.40 -15.84
CA MET A 178 -3.15 -8.87 -15.59
C MET A 178 -4.12 -9.46 -16.60
N LYS A 179 -5.19 -10.11 -16.14
CA LYS A 179 -6.17 -10.79 -17.02
C LYS A 179 -7.08 -9.82 -17.76
N GLU A 180 -7.35 -8.68 -17.16
CA GLU A 180 -8.19 -7.62 -17.71
C GLU A 180 -7.40 -6.31 -17.69
N GLU A 181 -7.48 -5.55 -18.78
CA GLU A 181 -6.77 -4.28 -18.86
C GLU A 181 -7.29 -3.28 -17.82
N PRO A 182 -6.40 -2.49 -17.20
CA PRO A 182 -6.80 -1.45 -16.27
C PRO A 182 -7.47 -0.30 -17.00
N ASN A 183 -8.35 0.40 -16.29
CA ASN A 183 -8.96 1.63 -16.77
C ASN A 183 -8.76 2.75 -15.74
N LEU A 184 -8.70 3.97 -16.24
CA LEU A 184 -8.53 5.19 -15.43
C LEU A 184 -9.57 5.31 -14.30
N TYR A 185 -10.78 4.79 -14.49
CA TYR A 185 -11.90 4.88 -13.54
C TYR A 185 -12.07 3.65 -12.65
N ASP A 186 -11.24 2.62 -12.83
CA ASP A 186 -11.27 1.44 -11.94
C ASP A 186 -10.91 1.86 -10.50
N GLU A 187 -11.68 1.39 -9.52
CA GLU A 187 -11.31 1.51 -8.11
C GLU A 187 -10.02 0.72 -7.86
N VAL A 188 -9.04 1.33 -7.24
CA VAL A 188 -7.74 0.69 -6.95
C VAL A 188 -7.38 0.73 -5.47
N THR A 189 -7.82 1.78 -4.75
CA THR A 189 -7.58 1.94 -3.32
C THR A 189 -8.90 2.22 -2.61
N ARG A 190 -9.13 1.58 -1.46
CA ARG A 190 -10.30 1.84 -0.62
C ARG A 190 -9.89 2.27 0.77
N LEU A 191 -10.05 3.56 1.06
CA LEU A 191 -9.80 4.12 2.39
C LEU A 191 -11.09 4.14 3.24
N TYR A 192 -10.93 4.48 4.53
CA TYR A 192 -12.04 4.57 5.46
C TYR A 192 -11.99 5.88 6.24
N THR A 193 -13.15 6.49 6.46
CA THR A 193 -13.32 7.64 7.33
C THR A 193 -14.01 7.23 8.63
N SER A 194 -13.68 7.91 9.73
CA SER A 194 -14.42 7.78 10.98
C SER A 194 -15.85 8.29 10.76
N GLY A 195 -16.80 7.38 10.64
CA GLY A 195 -18.21 7.74 10.50
C GLY A 195 -18.77 8.32 11.80
N THR A 196 -19.51 9.41 11.72
CA THR A 196 -20.26 9.97 12.87
C THR A 196 -21.32 8.99 13.42
N THR A 197 -21.62 7.92 12.69
CA THR A 197 -22.61 6.87 13.03
C THR A 197 -21.96 5.60 13.59
N GLY A 198 -20.68 5.60 13.92
CA GLY A 198 -19.98 4.48 14.54
C GLY A 198 -19.49 3.38 13.59
N LEU A 199 -19.77 3.46 12.29
CA LEU A 199 -19.21 2.58 11.27
C LEU A 199 -18.25 3.36 10.38
N PRO A 200 -17.03 2.88 10.12
CA PRO A 200 -16.16 3.46 9.12
C PRO A 200 -16.84 3.44 7.75
N LYS A 201 -16.92 4.61 7.10
CA LYS A 201 -17.43 4.70 5.73
C LYS A 201 -16.31 4.44 4.75
N SER A 202 -16.52 3.54 3.80
CA SER A 202 -15.59 3.29 2.71
C SER A 202 -15.57 4.47 1.73
N VAL A 203 -14.37 4.83 1.29
CA VAL A 203 -14.11 5.87 0.30
C VAL A 203 -13.34 5.21 -0.84
N PRO A 204 -14.03 4.85 -1.94
CA PRO A 204 -13.36 4.29 -3.10
C PRO A 204 -12.55 5.37 -3.82
N LEU A 205 -11.31 5.06 -4.15
CA LEU A 205 -10.41 5.89 -4.95
C LEU A 205 -10.05 5.13 -6.22
N ASN A 206 -10.20 5.81 -7.36
CA ASN A 206 -9.83 5.26 -8.65
C ASN A 206 -8.43 5.73 -9.08
N ASN A 207 -7.93 5.23 -10.22
CA ASN A 207 -6.64 5.63 -10.75
C ASN A 207 -6.48 7.15 -10.93
N VAL A 208 -7.55 7.86 -11.30
CA VAL A 208 -7.51 9.34 -11.40
C VAL A 208 -7.20 9.96 -10.05
N ASN A 209 -7.87 9.51 -8.99
CA ASN A 209 -7.64 10.02 -7.64
C ASN A 209 -6.21 9.77 -7.18
N GLU A 210 -5.67 8.56 -7.42
CA GLU A 210 -4.29 8.21 -7.06
C GLU A 210 -3.27 9.07 -7.79
N VAL A 211 -3.39 9.17 -9.12
CA VAL A 211 -2.45 9.97 -9.94
C VAL A 211 -2.54 11.46 -9.60
N LEU A 212 -3.76 12.03 -9.51
CA LEU A 212 -3.91 13.45 -9.22
C LEU A 212 -3.49 13.78 -7.79
N SER A 213 -3.69 12.89 -6.81
CA SER A 213 -3.18 13.09 -5.45
C SER A 213 -1.66 13.12 -5.42
N ALA A 214 -0.98 12.25 -6.19
CA ALA A 214 0.48 12.28 -6.32
C ALA A 214 0.96 13.58 -6.98
N HIS A 215 0.34 13.96 -8.10
CA HIS A 215 0.69 15.18 -8.84
C HIS A 215 0.50 16.44 -8.00
N ASP A 216 -0.60 16.53 -7.23
CA ASP A 216 -0.89 17.68 -6.38
C ASP A 216 0.24 17.91 -5.37
N VAL A 217 0.65 16.86 -4.66
CA VAL A 217 1.77 16.94 -3.70
C VAL A 217 3.08 17.29 -4.39
N ILE A 218 3.40 16.62 -5.52
CA ILE A 218 4.64 16.85 -6.26
C ILE A 218 4.72 18.29 -6.78
N MET A 219 3.61 18.86 -7.24
CA MET A 219 3.59 20.24 -7.76
C MET A 219 3.69 21.28 -6.65
N HIS A 220 3.03 21.07 -5.51
CA HIS A 220 3.03 22.04 -4.41
C HIS A 220 4.32 22.04 -3.60
N PHE A 221 4.96 20.86 -3.45
CA PHE A 221 6.18 20.69 -2.65
C PHE A 221 7.42 20.38 -3.48
N PRO A 222 7.45 20.72 -4.75
CA PRO A 222 8.31 20.35 -5.87
C PRO A 222 9.19 19.09 -5.63
N LEU A 223 8.53 17.98 -5.23
CA LEU A 223 9.23 16.71 -5.02
C LEU A 223 9.87 16.21 -6.31
N CYS A 224 11.06 15.66 -6.18
CA CYS A 224 11.84 15.11 -7.29
C CYS A 224 12.43 13.73 -6.94
N PRO A 225 13.04 13.02 -7.91
CA PRO A 225 13.63 11.72 -7.62
C PRO A 225 14.79 11.73 -6.62
N LEU A 226 15.36 12.89 -6.30
CA LEU A 226 16.44 13.02 -5.30
C LEU A 226 15.92 13.12 -3.87
N ASP A 227 14.61 13.33 -3.69
CA ASP A 227 14.04 13.50 -2.37
C ASP A 227 13.95 12.20 -1.60
N ILE A 228 14.20 12.32 -0.30
CA ILE A 228 14.03 11.29 0.71
C ILE A 228 12.89 11.73 1.63
N THR A 229 11.78 11.00 1.57
CA THR A 229 10.56 11.37 2.29
C THR A 229 10.40 10.53 3.54
N MET A 230 9.83 11.13 4.60
CA MET A 230 9.36 10.41 5.78
C MET A 230 8.03 11.04 6.23
N ASN A 231 7.02 10.20 6.45
CA ASN A 231 5.72 10.66 6.92
C ASN A 231 5.48 10.20 8.36
N MET A 232 5.17 11.14 9.25
CA MET A 232 4.90 10.90 10.67
C MET A 232 3.50 10.32 10.93
N SER A 233 2.63 10.34 9.92
CA SER A 233 1.26 9.84 10.04
C SER A 233 1.13 8.37 9.65
N PRO A 234 0.14 7.64 10.20
CA PRO A 234 -0.14 6.28 9.75
C PRO A 234 -0.54 6.24 8.28
N TRP A 235 -0.01 5.26 7.54
CA TRP A 235 -0.25 5.13 6.09
C TRP A 235 -1.65 4.64 5.73
N PHE A 236 -2.39 4.02 6.66
CA PHE A 236 -3.79 3.67 6.40
C PHE A 236 -4.70 4.89 6.20
N HIS A 237 -4.23 6.08 6.53
CA HIS A 237 -4.95 7.33 6.43
C HIS A 237 -4.47 8.15 5.23
N ARG A 238 -5.38 8.91 4.58
CA ARG A 238 -5.04 9.74 3.43
C ARG A 238 -3.82 10.65 3.67
N GLY A 239 -3.73 11.27 4.85
CA GLY A 239 -2.59 12.11 5.23
C GLY A 239 -1.26 11.37 5.27
N GLY A 240 -1.27 10.11 5.69
CA GLY A 240 -0.09 9.26 5.72
C GLY A 240 0.29 8.69 4.34
N LEU A 241 -0.69 8.26 3.56
CA LEU A 241 -0.46 7.60 2.27
C LEU A 241 -0.20 8.60 1.13
N HIS A 242 -1.09 9.60 0.96
CA HIS A 242 -1.10 10.49 -0.20
C HIS A 242 -0.38 11.83 0.02
N SER A 243 -0.20 12.29 1.27
CA SER A 243 0.42 13.57 1.54
C SER A 243 1.91 13.43 1.87
N GLY A 244 2.72 12.95 0.93
CA GLY A 244 4.17 12.72 1.13
C GLY A 244 4.52 11.35 1.71
N GLY A 245 3.56 10.40 1.70
CA GLY A 245 3.80 8.99 1.94
C GLY A 245 4.16 8.23 0.67
N LEU A 246 3.73 6.98 0.58
CA LEU A 246 4.10 6.07 -0.51
C LEU A 246 3.65 6.57 -1.89
N THR A 247 2.42 7.13 -1.97
CA THR A 247 1.81 7.50 -3.25
C THR A 247 2.64 8.52 -4.04
N PRO A 248 2.93 9.74 -3.55
CA PRO A 248 3.74 10.69 -4.30
C PRO A 248 5.22 10.29 -4.38
N THR A 249 5.78 9.67 -3.33
CA THR A 249 7.19 9.30 -3.28
C THR A 249 7.55 8.30 -4.37
N PHE A 250 6.79 7.20 -4.48
CA PHE A 250 7.08 6.18 -5.50
C PHE A 250 6.67 6.65 -6.90
N TYR A 251 5.66 7.52 -7.01
CA TYR A 251 5.26 8.08 -8.29
C TYR A 251 6.32 9.01 -8.90
N VAL A 252 7.03 9.80 -8.07
CA VAL A 252 8.11 10.68 -8.53
C VAL A 252 9.45 9.96 -8.68
N GLY A 253 9.64 8.82 -8.03
CA GLY A 253 10.90 8.07 -8.01
C GLY A 253 11.82 8.45 -6.84
N GLY A 254 11.27 8.96 -5.75
CA GLY A 254 11.96 9.29 -4.50
C GLY A 254 12.30 8.07 -3.65
N THR A 255 12.82 8.30 -2.44
CA THR A 255 13.10 7.27 -1.43
C THR A 255 12.20 7.48 -0.23
N CYS A 256 11.53 6.44 0.26
CA CYS A 256 10.70 6.48 1.46
C CYS A 256 11.46 5.91 2.66
N VAL A 257 11.55 6.65 3.77
CA VAL A 257 12.01 6.14 5.06
C VAL A 257 10.79 5.75 5.89
N VAL A 258 10.75 4.50 6.34
CA VAL A 258 9.65 3.96 7.14
C VAL A 258 9.76 4.50 8.57
N LEU A 259 8.75 5.20 9.04
CA LEU A 259 8.56 5.50 10.45
C LEU A 259 7.40 4.65 10.96
N ARG A 260 7.72 3.51 11.58
CA ARG A 260 6.71 2.50 11.97
C ARG A 260 5.70 3.04 12.96
N VAL A 261 6.18 3.73 13.98
CA VAL A 261 5.36 4.42 14.98
C VAL A 261 5.96 5.79 15.22
N PHE A 262 5.12 6.79 15.33
CA PHE A 262 5.58 8.16 15.61
C PHE A 262 6.32 8.23 16.95
N SER A 263 7.54 8.72 16.90
CA SER A 263 8.38 9.08 18.05
C SER A 263 9.22 10.28 17.64
N THR A 264 9.15 11.37 18.37
CA THR A 264 9.95 12.57 18.10
C THR A 264 11.43 12.26 18.04
N LYS A 265 11.93 11.40 18.95
CA LYS A 265 13.33 10.96 18.98
C LYS A 265 13.70 10.24 17.68
N LEU A 266 12.95 9.23 17.29
CA LEU A 266 13.22 8.45 16.06
C LEU A 266 13.08 9.31 14.81
N CYS A 267 12.10 10.23 14.80
CA CYS A 267 11.91 11.16 13.70
C CYS A 267 13.16 12.03 13.47
N MET A 268 13.70 12.62 14.54
CA MET A 268 14.92 13.42 14.45
C MET A 268 16.15 12.59 14.07
N GLU A 269 16.32 11.42 14.70
CA GLU A 269 17.43 10.49 14.42
C GLU A 269 17.42 10.04 12.95
N TYR A 270 16.26 9.62 12.43
CA TYR A 270 16.15 9.15 11.05
C TYR A 270 16.31 10.29 10.05
N THR A 271 15.81 11.49 10.39
CA THR A 271 15.99 12.67 9.55
C THR A 271 17.48 12.97 9.34
N GLU A 272 18.27 12.97 10.42
CA GLU A 272 19.71 13.19 10.34
C GLU A 272 20.44 12.02 9.66
N LYS A 273 20.18 10.78 10.10
CA LYS A 273 20.89 9.57 9.63
C LYS A 273 20.70 9.31 8.13
N TYR A 274 19.49 9.51 7.63
CA TYR A 274 19.14 9.19 6.24
C TYR A 274 19.04 10.42 5.34
N GLY A 275 19.26 11.62 5.87
CA GLY A 275 19.19 12.86 5.09
C GLY A 275 17.79 13.15 4.54
N VAL A 276 16.74 12.97 5.36
CA VAL A 276 15.36 13.21 4.95
C VAL A 276 15.20 14.65 4.48
N THR A 277 14.75 14.82 3.23
CA THR A 277 14.56 16.13 2.59
C THR A 277 13.11 16.60 2.65
N PHE A 278 12.16 15.67 2.83
CA PHE A 278 10.74 15.98 2.94
C PHE A 278 10.12 15.23 4.12
N LEU A 279 9.74 16.01 5.14
CA LEU A 279 9.11 15.51 6.35
C LEU A 279 7.70 16.09 6.47
N ILE A 280 6.71 15.22 6.66
CA ILE A 280 5.32 15.63 6.81
C ILE A 280 4.63 14.93 7.98
N GLY A 281 3.71 15.61 8.61
CA GLY A 281 2.91 15.08 9.71
C GLY A 281 1.77 16.01 10.08
N SER A 282 0.99 15.60 11.08
CA SER A 282 -0.05 16.47 11.65
C SER A 282 0.58 17.63 12.45
N PRO A 283 -0.10 18.79 12.58
CA PRO A 283 0.39 19.88 13.43
C PRO A 283 0.71 19.45 14.86
N SER A 284 -0.02 18.48 15.41
CA SER A 284 0.23 17.93 16.75
C SER A 284 1.51 17.12 16.86
N ALA A 285 2.06 16.64 15.76
CA ALA A 285 3.33 15.91 15.72
C ALA A 285 4.54 16.86 15.55
N LEU A 286 4.29 18.10 15.10
CA LEU A 286 5.31 19.12 14.85
C LEU A 286 5.51 20.07 16.05
N ASN A 287 4.62 20.04 17.05
CA ASN A 287 4.69 20.78 18.30
C ASN A 287 5.26 19.91 19.43
#